data_33279cd294217224cac68d86d840b84d
#
_entry.id   33279cd294217224cac68d86d840b84d
#
_cell.length_a   1.000
_cell.length_b   1.000
_cell.length_c   1.000
_cell.angle_alpha   90.00
_cell.angle_beta   90.00
_cell.angle_gamma   90.00
#
_symmetry.space_group_name_H-M   'P 1'
#
loop_
_entity.id
_entity.type
_entity.pdbx_description
1 polymer ?
#
loop_
_entity_poly.entity_id
_entity_poly.type
_entity_poly.pdbx_seq_one_letter_code
_entity_poly.pdbx_strand_id
1 'polypeptide(L)'
;PKSMSLFKDVKDSARGSSKSKDWYRSQVRSGLEPLGRPPSEGDILFYDYVAQTDVDWYDMHPLTLVTDVDMMFGQFSGGNIHYLRPSARQGIGKAWAGGAQTYPARCYHKYFMSAASNIYLVPKESFTDYVPLPLEQFLFTRAGVKVEVPSSFIWSKV
;
A
#
# COMPACT_ATOMS: atom_id res chain seq x y z
N PRO A 1 -4.79 -3.24 20.98
CA PRO A 1 -4.43 -4.02 19.80
C PRO A 1 -2.96 -3.85 19.39
N LYS A 2 -2.40 -4.92 18.87
CA LYS A 2 -1.00 -5.00 18.48
C LYS A 2 -0.59 -3.90 17.48
N SER A 3 -1.45 -3.61 16.49
CA SER A 3 -1.12 -2.63 15.46
C SER A 3 -1.13 -1.20 15.96
N MET A 4 -1.99 -0.85 16.93
CA MET A 4 -1.97 0.47 17.55
C MET A 4 -0.71 0.66 18.39
N SER A 5 -0.28 -0.37 19.11
CA SER A 5 0.97 -0.35 19.85
C SER A 5 2.16 -0.19 18.91
N LEU A 6 2.15 -0.90 17.78
CA LEU A 6 3.19 -0.78 16.77
C LEU A 6 3.27 0.64 16.21
N PHE A 7 2.13 1.24 15.86
CA PHE A 7 2.11 2.59 15.32
C PHE A 7 2.72 3.59 16.29
N LYS A 8 2.37 3.51 17.58
CA LYS A 8 2.93 4.37 18.59
C LYS A 8 4.44 4.16 18.71
N ASP A 9 4.89 2.92 18.71
CA ASP A 9 6.32 2.59 18.83
C ASP A 9 7.10 3.14 17.63
N VAL A 10 6.56 2.99 16.42
CA VAL A 10 7.18 3.52 15.21
C VAL A 10 7.29 5.04 15.28
N LYS A 11 6.21 5.70 15.67
CA LYS A 11 6.16 7.15 15.77
C LYS A 11 7.13 7.68 16.84
N ASP A 12 7.15 7.05 18.00
CA ASP A 12 8.05 7.44 19.09
C ASP A 12 9.51 7.22 18.72
N SER A 13 9.83 6.11 18.07
CA SER A 13 11.19 5.79 17.63
C SER A 13 11.70 6.76 16.57
N ALA A 14 10.81 7.33 15.75
CA ALA A 14 11.18 8.28 14.72
C ALA A 14 11.27 9.72 15.24
N ARG A 15 10.81 9.98 16.47
CA ARG A 15 10.77 11.33 17.02
C ARG A 15 12.18 11.91 17.10
N GLY A 16 12.34 13.14 16.56
CA GLY A 16 13.59 13.87 16.61
C GLY A 16 14.66 13.34 15.67
N SER A 17 14.33 12.39 14.79
CA SER A 17 15.26 11.86 13.81
C SER A 17 14.58 11.68 12.46
N SER A 18 15.39 11.76 11.38
CA SER A 18 14.94 11.47 10.02
C SER A 18 15.13 9.97 9.77
N LYS A 19 14.04 9.28 9.45
CA LYS A 19 14.07 7.85 9.13
C LYS A 19 13.76 7.65 7.67
N SER A 20 14.42 6.67 7.04
CA SER A 20 14.16 6.31 5.65
C SER A 20 12.81 5.61 5.50
N LYS A 21 12.28 5.61 4.28
CA LYS A 21 11.07 4.85 3.97
C LYS A 21 11.26 3.36 4.22
N ASP A 22 12.47 2.82 3.95
CA ASP A 22 12.78 1.41 4.21
C ASP A 22 12.62 1.08 5.68
N TRP A 23 13.06 1.97 6.57
CA TRP A 23 12.89 1.77 8.00
C TRP A 23 11.40 1.66 8.37
N TYR A 24 10.56 2.57 7.85
CA TYR A 24 9.11 2.52 8.12
C TYR A 24 8.49 1.23 7.61
N ARG A 25 8.84 0.79 6.40
CA ARG A 25 8.33 -0.46 5.84
C ARG A 25 8.72 -1.65 6.71
N SER A 26 9.96 -1.69 7.16
CA SER A 26 10.45 -2.77 8.02
C SER A 26 9.68 -2.82 9.33
N GLN A 27 9.46 -1.67 9.96
CA GLN A 27 8.72 -1.59 11.22
C GLN A 27 7.26 -2.05 11.04
N VAL A 28 6.61 -1.62 9.97
CA VAL A 28 5.23 -2.02 9.68
C VAL A 28 5.14 -3.52 9.47
N ARG A 29 6.02 -4.10 8.65
CA ARG A 29 6.00 -5.54 8.38
C ARG A 29 6.19 -6.37 9.63
N SER A 30 7.05 -5.94 10.55
CA SER A 30 7.31 -6.68 11.78
C SER A 30 6.10 -6.78 12.69
N GLY A 31 5.13 -5.88 12.55
CA GLY A 31 3.93 -5.84 13.38
C GLY A 31 2.68 -6.40 12.74
N LEU A 32 2.73 -6.77 11.47
CA LEU A 32 1.57 -7.29 10.75
C LEU A 32 1.66 -8.81 10.60
N GLU A 33 0.49 -9.44 10.46
CA GLU A 33 0.40 -10.88 10.20
C GLU A 33 0.44 -11.14 8.69
N PRO A 34 1.16 -12.16 8.23
CA PRO A 34 1.06 -12.60 6.83
C PRO A 34 -0.38 -12.96 6.48
N LEU A 35 -0.78 -12.70 5.23
CA LEU A 35 -2.13 -13.00 4.80
C LEU A 35 -2.46 -14.49 4.92
N GLY A 36 -1.56 -15.36 4.45
CA GLY A 36 -1.70 -16.81 4.63
C GLY A 36 -2.84 -17.49 3.86
N ARG A 37 -3.52 -16.76 2.99
CA ARG A 37 -4.63 -17.24 2.15
C ARG A 37 -4.73 -16.36 0.91
N PRO A 38 -5.54 -16.75 -0.10
CA PRO A 38 -5.78 -15.84 -1.23
C PRO A 38 -6.49 -14.55 -0.77
N PRO A 39 -6.25 -13.43 -1.45
CA PRO A 39 -6.97 -12.18 -1.19
C PRO A 39 -8.48 -12.35 -1.34
N SER A 40 -9.24 -11.58 -0.56
CA SER A 40 -10.69 -11.52 -0.63
C SER A 40 -11.14 -10.06 -0.71
N GLU A 41 -12.32 -9.83 -1.30
CA GLU A 41 -12.93 -8.48 -1.30
C GLU A 41 -13.02 -7.95 0.14
N GLY A 42 -12.65 -6.70 0.29
CA GLY A 42 -12.66 -6.03 1.58
C GLY A 42 -11.36 -6.13 2.37
N ASP A 43 -10.44 -6.99 1.96
CA ASP A 43 -9.12 -7.04 2.59
C ASP A 43 -8.35 -5.74 2.33
N ILE A 44 -7.61 -5.29 3.34
CA ILE A 44 -6.62 -4.22 3.16
C ILE A 44 -5.26 -4.89 3.28
N LEU A 45 -4.46 -4.80 2.22
CA LEU A 45 -3.20 -5.53 2.10
C LEU A 45 -2.03 -4.58 1.92
N PHE A 46 -0.93 -4.89 2.61
CA PHE A 46 0.36 -4.25 2.37
C PHE A 46 1.32 -5.32 1.86
N TYR A 47 1.93 -5.08 0.70
CA TYR A 47 2.75 -6.11 0.05
C TYR A 47 3.85 -5.48 -0.81
N ASP A 48 4.76 -6.33 -1.30
CA ASP A 48 5.76 -5.97 -2.28
C ASP A 48 5.26 -6.33 -3.66
N TYR A 49 5.53 -5.49 -4.65
CA TYR A 49 5.08 -5.71 -6.01
C TYR A 49 6.18 -5.33 -7.00
N VAL A 50 6.44 -6.22 -7.97
CA VAL A 50 7.37 -5.98 -9.06
C VAL A 50 6.63 -6.24 -10.36
N ALA A 51 6.20 -5.18 -11.04
CA ALA A 51 5.46 -5.30 -12.29
C ALA A 51 6.27 -6.07 -13.33
N GLN A 52 5.65 -7.09 -13.92
CA GLN A 52 6.28 -7.96 -14.91
C GLN A 52 5.96 -7.53 -16.34
N THR A 53 5.04 -6.60 -16.51
CA THR A 53 4.68 -6.01 -17.80
C THR A 53 5.02 -4.53 -17.77
N ASP A 54 5.23 -3.95 -18.94
CA ASP A 54 5.51 -2.52 -19.03
C ASP A 54 4.29 -1.72 -18.59
N VAL A 55 4.50 -0.87 -17.59
CA VAL A 55 3.52 0.10 -17.10
C VAL A 55 4.26 1.44 -16.97
N ASP A 56 3.53 2.55 -17.09
CA ASP A 56 4.18 3.85 -17.00
C ASP A 56 4.88 4.03 -15.66
N TRP A 57 4.16 3.77 -14.58
CA TRP A 57 4.73 3.73 -13.23
C TRP A 57 3.92 2.82 -12.33
N TYR A 58 4.54 2.37 -11.24
CA TYR A 58 3.84 1.56 -10.25
C TYR A 58 4.51 1.72 -8.88
N ASP A 59 3.75 1.42 -7.84
CA ASP A 59 4.23 1.41 -6.46
C ASP A 59 4.79 0.03 -6.13
N MET A 60 6.01 -0.03 -5.64
CA MET A 60 6.64 -1.28 -5.24
C MET A 60 6.11 -1.82 -3.90
N HIS A 61 5.42 -1.01 -3.13
CA HIS A 61 4.92 -1.39 -1.80
C HIS A 61 3.48 -0.91 -1.62
N PRO A 62 2.52 -1.48 -2.39
CA PRO A 62 1.14 -1.02 -2.35
C PRO A 62 0.48 -1.23 -0.99
N LEU A 63 -0.43 -0.32 -0.66
CA LEU A 63 -1.35 -0.44 0.47
C LEU A 63 -2.76 -0.36 -0.12
N THR A 64 -3.38 -1.51 -0.34
CA THR A 64 -4.51 -1.66 -1.25
C THR A 64 -5.74 -2.21 -0.54
N LEU A 65 -6.89 -1.56 -0.76
CA LEU A 65 -8.19 -2.14 -0.46
C LEU A 65 -8.60 -3.00 -1.66
N VAL A 66 -8.77 -4.30 -1.43
CA VAL A 66 -9.18 -5.24 -2.48
C VAL A 66 -10.67 -5.11 -2.72
N THR A 67 -11.05 -4.83 -3.97
CA THR A 67 -12.46 -4.73 -4.37
C THR A 67 -12.90 -5.79 -5.36
N ASP A 68 -11.96 -6.40 -6.08
CA ASP A 68 -12.24 -7.46 -7.05
C ASP A 68 -11.17 -8.54 -6.95
N VAL A 69 -11.60 -9.79 -7.07
CA VAL A 69 -10.70 -10.95 -7.02
C VAL A 69 -11.03 -11.90 -8.16
N ASP A 70 -10.01 -12.30 -8.92
CA ASP A 70 -10.13 -13.29 -9.99
C ASP A 70 -8.97 -14.28 -9.86
N MET A 71 -9.10 -15.23 -8.93
CA MET A 71 -8.03 -16.18 -8.66
C MET A 71 -7.85 -17.23 -9.77
N MET A 72 -8.84 -17.41 -10.64
CA MET A 72 -8.67 -18.25 -11.82
C MET A 72 -7.54 -17.71 -12.71
N PHE A 73 -7.43 -16.40 -12.83
CA PHE A 73 -6.36 -15.75 -13.57
C PHE A 73 -5.25 -15.20 -12.67
N GLY A 74 -5.28 -15.52 -11.38
CA GLY A 74 -4.26 -15.07 -10.45
C GLY A 74 -4.20 -13.55 -10.29
N GLN A 75 -5.36 -12.89 -10.25
CA GLN A 75 -5.45 -11.44 -10.22
C GLN A 75 -6.33 -10.95 -9.07
N PHE A 76 -6.00 -9.81 -8.55
CA PHE A 76 -6.91 -9.01 -7.72
C PHE A 76 -6.75 -7.55 -8.10
N SER A 77 -7.76 -6.74 -7.80
CA SER A 77 -7.70 -5.31 -8.07
C SER A 77 -8.35 -4.54 -6.94
N GLY A 78 -8.00 -3.28 -6.86
CA GLY A 78 -8.53 -2.41 -5.82
C GLY A 78 -7.86 -1.06 -5.83
N GLY A 79 -8.05 -0.31 -4.74
CA GLY A 79 -7.51 1.03 -4.60
C GLY A 79 -6.24 1.03 -3.76
N ASN A 80 -5.14 1.51 -4.34
CA ASN A 80 -3.90 1.74 -3.61
C ASN A 80 -3.88 3.18 -3.11
N ILE A 81 -3.97 3.36 -1.80
CA ILE A 81 -4.07 4.69 -1.19
C ILE A 81 -2.79 5.52 -1.38
N HIS A 82 -1.68 4.88 -1.70
CA HIS A 82 -0.41 5.58 -1.93
C HIS A 82 -0.42 6.49 -3.17
N TYR A 83 -1.40 6.33 -4.06
CA TYR A 83 -1.56 7.25 -5.19
C TYR A 83 -2.16 8.59 -4.78
N LEU A 84 -2.55 8.74 -3.53
CA LEU A 84 -2.98 10.02 -2.96
C LEU A 84 -1.87 10.60 -2.10
N ARG A 85 -1.69 11.92 -2.18
CA ARG A 85 -0.76 12.58 -1.26
C ARG A 85 -1.26 12.41 0.18
N PRO A 86 -0.34 12.38 1.16
CA PRO A 86 -0.72 12.09 2.54
C PRO A 86 -1.87 12.94 3.08
N SER A 87 -1.91 14.23 2.71
CA SER A 87 -2.97 15.15 3.15
C SER A 87 -4.36 14.78 2.61
N ALA A 88 -4.44 14.00 1.52
CA ALA A 88 -5.70 13.59 0.91
C ALA A 88 -6.15 12.20 1.32
N ARG A 89 -5.35 11.48 2.13
CA ARG A 89 -5.64 10.07 2.46
C ARG A 89 -6.56 9.89 3.66
N GLN A 90 -6.61 10.85 4.57
CA GLN A 90 -7.21 10.62 5.88
C GLN A 90 -8.70 10.28 5.82
N GLY A 91 -9.47 11.03 5.04
CA GLY A 91 -10.91 10.80 4.91
C GLY A 91 -11.22 9.44 4.28
N ILE A 92 -10.45 9.07 3.26
CA ILE A 92 -10.61 7.77 2.59
C ILE A 92 -10.18 6.64 3.53
N GLY A 93 -9.10 6.83 4.26
CA GLY A 93 -8.64 5.86 5.24
C GLY A 93 -9.67 5.58 6.33
N LYS A 94 -10.34 6.61 6.82
CA LYS A 94 -11.44 6.47 7.79
C LYS A 94 -12.61 5.71 7.18
N ALA A 95 -12.96 6.01 5.92
CA ALA A 95 -14.05 5.31 5.23
C ALA A 95 -13.75 3.82 5.07
N TRP A 96 -12.51 3.47 4.70
CA TRP A 96 -12.11 2.07 4.57
C TRP A 96 -12.14 1.35 5.93
N ALA A 97 -11.66 2.00 6.98
CA ALA A 97 -11.71 1.46 8.33
C ALA A 97 -13.14 1.19 8.78
N GLY A 98 -14.10 1.97 8.30
CA GLY A 98 -15.53 1.79 8.54
C GLY A 98 -16.21 0.80 7.61
N GLY A 99 -15.48 0.19 6.68
CA GLY A 99 -16.01 -0.83 5.76
C GLY A 99 -16.42 -0.33 4.39
N ALA A 100 -16.30 0.96 4.10
CA ALA A 100 -16.57 1.48 2.77
C ALA A 100 -15.52 0.98 1.77
N GLN A 101 -15.97 0.69 0.54
CA GLN A 101 -15.09 0.19 -0.53
C GLN A 101 -15.06 1.16 -1.71
N THR A 102 -14.88 2.44 -1.41
CA THR A 102 -14.82 3.50 -2.42
C THR A 102 -13.49 4.21 -2.38
N TYR A 103 -13.02 4.66 -3.54
CA TYR A 103 -11.77 5.39 -3.68
C TYR A 103 -11.74 6.15 -5.01
N PRO A 104 -10.89 7.20 -5.15
CA PRO A 104 -10.73 7.87 -6.43
C PRO A 104 -10.22 6.92 -7.52
N ALA A 105 -10.66 7.15 -8.75
CA ALA A 105 -10.32 6.28 -9.89
C ALA A 105 -8.81 6.12 -10.09
N ARG A 106 -8.03 7.15 -9.78
CA ARG A 106 -6.56 7.09 -9.92
C ARG A 106 -5.89 6.08 -8.98
N CYS A 107 -6.58 5.67 -7.91
CA CYS A 107 -6.07 4.67 -6.99
C CYS A 107 -6.25 3.25 -7.51
N TYR A 108 -7.19 3.05 -8.44
CA TYR A 108 -7.55 1.72 -8.93
C TYR A 108 -6.42 1.12 -9.76
N HIS A 109 -6.00 -0.09 -9.39
CA HIS A 109 -5.01 -0.87 -10.14
C HIS A 109 -5.32 -2.34 -10.06
N LYS A 110 -4.89 -3.06 -11.10
CA LYS A 110 -4.96 -4.51 -11.16
C LYS A 110 -3.59 -5.07 -10.82
N TYR A 111 -3.57 -6.10 -9.98
CA TYR A 111 -2.33 -6.71 -9.51
C TYR A 111 -2.35 -8.20 -9.82
N PHE A 112 -1.19 -8.73 -10.21
CA PHE A 112 -1.01 -10.16 -10.47
C PHE A 112 -0.34 -10.83 -9.27
N MET A 113 -0.89 -11.95 -8.82
CA MET A 113 -0.31 -12.70 -7.70
C MET A 113 1.12 -13.12 -7.97
N SER A 114 1.45 -13.43 -9.24
CA SER A 114 2.80 -13.82 -9.63
C SER A 114 3.85 -12.72 -9.44
N ALA A 115 3.41 -11.47 -9.36
CA ALA A 115 4.28 -10.30 -9.17
C ALA A 115 4.28 -9.79 -7.72
N ALA A 116 3.39 -10.31 -6.89
CA ALA A 116 3.23 -9.88 -5.49
C ALA A 116 3.96 -10.84 -4.56
N SER A 117 4.54 -10.30 -3.49
CA SER A 117 5.21 -11.08 -2.46
C SER A 117 5.05 -10.38 -1.10
N ASN A 118 5.35 -11.12 -0.03
CA ASN A 118 5.30 -10.58 1.34
C ASN A 118 3.99 -9.88 1.62
N ILE A 119 2.88 -10.59 1.43
CA ILE A 119 1.54 -10.00 1.56
C ILE A 119 1.10 -10.08 3.03
N TYR A 120 0.82 -8.92 3.61
CA TYR A 120 0.37 -8.77 4.99
C TYR A 120 -1.04 -8.23 5.02
N LEU A 121 -1.83 -8.73 5.97
CA LEU A 121 -3.19 -8.25 6.20
C LEU A 121 -3.15 -7.10 7.21
N VAL A 122 -3.73 -5.96 6.83
CA VAL A 122 -3.84 -4.80 7.71
C VAL A 122 -5.23 -4.80 8.34
N PRO A 123 -5.33 -4.88 9.68
CA PRO A 123 -6.63 -4.83 10.33
C PRO A 123 -7.35 -3.51 10.06
N LYS A 124 -8.64 -3.58 9.74
CA LYS A 124 -9.44 -2.39 9.42
C LYS A 124 -9.51 -1.41 10.58
N GLU A 125 -9.64 -1.90 11.79
CA GLU A 125 -9.77 -1.07 12.99
C GLU A 125 -8.54 -0.22 13.27
N SER A 126 -7.39 -0.59 12.74
CA SER A 126 -6.15 0.18 12.92
C SER A 126 -5.59 0.75 11.63
N PHE A 127 -6.34 0.63 10.52
CA PHE A 127 -5.84 1.05 9.21
C PHE A 127 -5.44 2.53 9.17
N THR A 128 -6.19 3.40 9.85
CA THR A 128 -5.90 4.83 9.87
C THR A 128 -4.52 5.15 10.44
N ASP A 129 -3.95 4.26 11.25
CA ASP A 129 -2.60 4.44 11.80
C ASP A 129 -1.51 4.30 10.72
N TYR A 130 -1.78 3.54 9.67
CA TYR A 130 -0.82 3.28 8.59
C TYR A 130 -0.92 4.29 7.45
N VAL A 131 -2.06 4.97 7.34
CA VAL A 131 -2.37 5.86 6.22
C VAL A 131 -1.34 6.98 6.02
N PRO A 132 -0.86 7.69 7.07
CA PRO A 132 0.08 8.79 6.90
C PRO A 132 1.54 8.34 6.75
N LEU A 133 1.85 7.05 6.90
CA LEU A 133 3.23 6.60 6.90
C LEU A 133 3.83 6.63 5.48
N PRO A 134 5.11 7.00 5.34
CA PRO A 134 5.77 7.09 4.03
C PRO A 134 6.24 5.72 3.55
N LEU A 135 5.33 4.87 3.12
CA LEU A 135 5.60 3.47 2.76
C LEU A 135 5.75 3.27 1.24
N GLU A 136 5.27 4.19 0.43
CA GLU A 136 5.25 4.06 -1.03
C GLU A 136 6.66 4.18 -1.63
N GLN A 137 6.87 3.49 -2.76
CA GLN A 137 8.08 3.66 -3.57
C GLN A 137 7.67 3.47 -5.03
N PHE A 138 7.64 4.56 -5.78
CA PHE A 138 7.22 4.53 -7.17
C PHE A 138 8.41 4.32 -8.10
N LEU A 139 8.21 3.42 -9.07
CA LEU A 139 9.15 3.20 -10.16
C LEU A 139 8.49 3.58 -11.47
N PHE A 140 9.29 4.17 -12.36
CA PHE A 140 8.94 4.41 -13.75
C PHE A 140 9.67 3.36 -14.59
N THR A 141 8.92 2.70 -15.48
CA THR A 141 9.48 1.67 -16.36
C THR A 141 9.43 2.15 -17.79
N ARG A 142 10.58 2.16 -18.48
CA ARG A 142 10.68 2.51 -19.88
C ARG A 142 11.72 1.64 -20.55
N ALA A 143 11.31 0.93 -21.62
CA ALA A 143 12.20 0.07 -22.38
C ALA A 143 13.00 -0.91 -21.49
N GLY A 144 12.33 -1.49 -20.48
CA GLY A 144 12.93 -2.43 -19.56
C GLY A 144 13.80 -1.80 -18.46
N VAL A 145 13.98 -0.49 -18.47
CA VAL A 145 14.75 0.23 -17.45
C VAL A 145 13.79 0.75 -16.39
N LYS A 146 14.12 0.49 -15.12
CA LYS A 146 13.32 0.93 -13.97
C LYS A 146 14.06 2.05 -13.23
N VAL A 147 13.40 3.18 -13.07
CA VAL A 147 13.95 4.36 -12.39
C VAL A 147 13.00 4.77 -11.28
N GLU A 148 13.55 4.98 -10.10
CA GLU A 148 12.75 5.48 -8.97
C GLU A 148 12.39 6.94 -9.22
N VAL A 149 11.13 7.28 -8.96
CA VAL A 149 10.63 8.65 -9.07
C VAL A 149 10.08 9.13 -7.74
N PRO A 150 10.23 10.43 -7.42
CA PRO A 150 9.66 10.96 -6.18
C PRO A 150 8.14 10.81 -6.16
N SER A 151 7.59 10.53 -4.98
CA SER A 151 6.14 10.39 -4.81
C SER A 151 5.39 11.65 -5.23
N SER A 152 5.97 12.84 -4.96
CA SER A 152 5.37 14.11 -5.36
C SER A 152 5.15 14.23 -6.86
N PHE A 153 6.01 13.63 -7.68
CA PHE A 153 5.84 13.60 -9.13
C PHE A 153 4.57 12.82 -9.49
N ILE A 154 4.40 11.63 -8.90
CA ILE A 154 3.22 10.78 -9.16
C ILE A 154 1.95 11.51 -8.72
N TRP A 155 1.96 12.10 -7.53
CA TRP A 155 0.77 12.80 -7.00
C TRP A 155 0.35 13.99 -7.84
N SER A 156 1.28 14.63 -8.54
CA SER A 156 0.97 15.76 -9.42
C SER A 156 0.46 15.31 -10.81
N LYS A 157 0.72 14.06 -11.21
CA LYS A 157 0.33 13.54 -12.52
C LYS A 157 -1.05 12.89 -12.55
N VAL A 158 -1.51 12.38 -11.41
CA VAL A 158 -2.77 11.63 -11.34
C VAL A 158 -3.86 12.34 -10.55
#